data_25dfb7906e143ff6506483bb2833ceae
#
_entry.id   25dfb7906e143ff6506483bb2833ceae
#
_cell.length_a   1.000
_cell.length_b   1.000
_cell.length_c   1.000
_cell.angle_alpha   90.00
_cell.angle_beta   90.00
_cell.angle_gamma   90.00
#
_symmetry.space_group_name_H-M   'P 1'
#
loop_
_entity.id
_entity.type
_entity.pdbx_description
1 polymer ?
#
loop_
_entity_poly.entity_id
_entity_poly.type
_entity_poly.pdbx_seq_one_letter_code
_entity_poly.pdbx_strand_id
1 'polypeptide(L)'
;MAKSSNQKLKLMYLMKILLEYTDETHSLTMEEIKTKLKLYDISAERKSLYNDIESLRLYGLDIIGTKEDRTYSYHIGNRQFELAELKLLVDSVQSAKFITEKKSNDLIKKIETFASRYEAIQLQRQVFVAGRVKTMNESIYYNVDRIHSAIADNFQITFQYFQWSVDKKMELRHNGIWYKVSPWSLSWDDENYYLIAYDSVEHIIKHFRVDKMLHIKSIKSFREGKKAFNNFDMAAYARKMFGMYGGNEECVHIKCNNSFAGVIIDRFGKDVSMVRLDKEHFVANVEVSVSRQFLAWVIGLGEGVTILGQQSVVDMMKEEIKRLTNQYE
;
A
#
# COMPACT_ATOMS: atom_id res chain seq x y z
N MET A 1 38.15 -37.85 -13.53
CA MET A 1 36.71 -37.61 -13.62
C MET A 1 36.48 -36.16 -13.93
N ALA A 2 35.78 -35.82 -15.00
CA ALA A 2 35.44 -34.43 -15.30
C ALA A 2 34.55 -33.90 -14.16
N LYS A 3 34.95 -32.81 -13.51
CA LYS A 3 34.10 -32.10 -12.54
C LYS A 3 32.86 -31.66 -13.28
N SER A 4 31.63 -31.97 -12.75
CA SER A 4 30.40 -31.49 -13.33
C SER A 4 30.43 -29.95 -13.41
N SER A 5 29.84 -29.38 -14.44
CA SER A 5 29.82 -27.93 -14.66
C SER A 5 29.30 -27.14 -13.46
N ASN A 6 28.42 -27.75 -12.66
CA ASN A 6 27.74 -27.17 -11.53
C ASN A 6 28.48 -27.34 -10.17
N GLN A 7 29.61 -28.03 -10.15
CA GLN A 7 30.35 -28.28 -8.89
C GLN A 7 30.80 -26.98 -8.20
N LYS A 8 31.09 -25.91 -8.96
CA LYS A 8 31.41 -24.59 -8.42
C LYS A 8 30.23 -23.91 -7.74
N LEU A 9 29.02 -24.29 -8.10
CA LEU A 9 27.76 -23.74 -7.55
C LEU A 9 27.22 -24.55 -6.36
N LYS A 10 27.97 -25.56 -5.90
CA LYS A 10 27.54 -26.47 -4.81
C LYS A 10 27.02 -25.72 -3.59
N LEU A 11 27.75 -24.72 -3.10
CA LEU A 11 27.37 -23.96 -1.92
C LEU A 11 26.07 -23.18 -2.11
N MET A 12 25.88 -22.59 -3.30
CA MET A 12 24.66 -21.85 -3.64
C MET A 12 23.43 -22.77 -3.75
N TYR A 13 23.60 -23.97 -4.35
CA TYR A 13 22.51 -24.94 -4.41
C TYR A 13 22.22 -25.56 -3.03
N LEU A 14 23.23 -25.76 -2.19
CA LEU A 14 23.02 -26.19 -0.81
C LEU A 14 22.19 -25.16 -0.03
N MET A 15 22.55 -23.88 -0.12
CA MET A 15 21.81 -22.77 0.46
C MET A 15 20.35 -22.76 -0.04
N LYS A 16 20.17 -22.84 -1.37
CA LYS A 16 18.84 -22.88 -1.97
C LYS A 16 18.00 -24.05 -1.46
N ILE A 17 18.58 -25.25 -1.39
CA ILE A 17 17.88 -26.45 -0.89
C ILE A 17 17.44 -26.26 0.56
N LEU A 18 18.31 -25.75 1.43
CA LEU A 18 17.98 -25.51 2.82
C LEU A 18 16.87 -24.45 2.95
N LEU A 19 16.98 -23.34 2.25
CA LEU A 19 15.96 -22.28 2.27
C LEU A 19 14.61 -22.75 1.71
N GLU A 20 14.58 -23.59 0.70
CA GLU A 20 13.36 -24.05 0.03
C GLU A 20 12.68 -25.21 0.75
N TYR A 21 13.45 -26.14 1.30
CA TYR A 21 12.92 -27.41 1.80
C TYR A 21 12.98 -27.57 3.32
N THR A 22 13.37 -26.56 4.07
CA THR A 22 13.38 -26.65 5.53
C THR A 22 12.76 -25.43 6.17
N ASP A 23 12.22 -25.60 7.37
CA ASP A 23 11.70 -24.59 8.28
C ASP A 23 11.73 -25.16 9.70
N GLU A 24 11.14 -24.50 10.69
CA GLU A 24 11.11 -24.96 12.09
C GLU A 24 10.49 -26.35 12.26
N THR A 25 9.61 -26.77 11.34
CA THR A 25 8.89 -28.07 11.41
C THR A 25 9.38 -29.09 10.39
N HIS A 26 10.19 -28.67 9.42
CA HIS A 26 10.72 -29.53 8.36
C HIS A 26 12.23 -29.44 8.30
N SER A 27 12.88 -30.55 8.53
CA SER A 27 14.34 -30.69 8.47
C SER A 27 14.77 -31.64 7.38
N LEU A 28 16.01 -31.57 6.94
CA LEU A 28 16.63 -32.48 5.96
C LEU A 28 17.81 -33.21 6.61
N THR A 29 17.87 -34.51 6.42
CA THR A 29 19.04 -35.32 6.73
C THR A 29 20.15 -35.10 5.69
N MET A 30 21.38 -35.48 6.06
CA MET A 30 22.52 -35.38 5.14
C MET A 30 22.31 -36.18 3.83
N GLU A 31 21.64 -37.33 3.89
CA GLU A 31 21.35 -38.13 2.70
C GLU A 31 20.28 -37.50 1.82
N GLU A 32 19.27 -36.87 2.39
CA GLU A 32 18.28 -36.12 1.62
C GLU A 32 18.90 -34.88 0.95
N ILE A 33 19.80 -34.17 1.65
CA ILE A 33 20.57 -33.05 1.06
C ILE A 33 21.38 -33.54 -0.14
N LYS A 34 22.09 -34.65 0.00
CA LYS A 34 22.86 -35.27 -1.11
C LYS A 34 21.94 -35.65 -2.29
N THR A 35 20.79 -36.23 -2.00
CA THR A 35 19.80 -36.63 -3.01
C THR A 35 19.28 -35.39 -3.77
N LYS A 36 18.99 -34.29 -3.07
CA LYS A 36 18.56 -33.04 -3.69
C LYS A 36 19.67 -32.37 -4.51
N LEU A 37 20.92 -32.39 -4.06
CA LEU A 37 22.05 -31.89 -4.81
C LEU A 37 22.28 -32.65 -6.13
N LYS A 38 22.04 -33.95 -6.14
CA LYS A 38 22.12 -34.77 -7.35
C LYS A 38 21.14 -34.35 -8.45
N LEU A 39 19.97 -33.76 -8.09
CA LEU A 39 19.03 -33.19 -9.06
C LEU A 39 19.62 -32.00 -9.85
N TYR A 40 20.70 -31.43 -9.35
CA TYR A 40 21.44 -30.32 -9.98
C TYR A 40 22.80 -30.80 -10.56
N ASP A 41 22.98 -32.10 -10.74
CA ASP A 41 24.24 -32.72 -11.20
C ASP A 41 25.44 -32.42 -10.27
N ILE A 42 25.19 -32.25 -8.98
CA ILE A 42 26.21 -32.04 -7.97
C ILE A 42 26.41 -33.28 -7.12
N SER A 43 27.62 -33.81 -7.16
CA SER A 43 28.05 -34.87 -6.26
C SER A 43 28.79 -34.29 -5.08
N ALA A 44 28.41 -34.67 -3.87
CA ALA A 44 29.04 -34.16 -2.65
C ALA A 44 29.26 -35.29 -1.62
N GLU A 45 30.43 -35.27 -1.04
CA GLU A 45 30.77 -36.13 0.09
C GLU A 45 30.29 -35.55 1.41
N ARG A 46 29.92 -36.40 2.36
CA ARG A 46 29.39 -36.02 3.65
C ARG A 46 30.30 -35.02 4.39
N LYS A 47 31.62 -35.30 4.42
CA LYS A 47 32.59 -34.42 5.08
C LYS A 47 32.64 -33.02 4.46
N SER A 48 32.57 -32.94 3.14
CA SER A 48 32.55 -31.67 2.42
C SER A 48 31.29 -30.86 2.73
N LEU A 49 30.12 -31.52 2.86
CA LEU A 49 28.86 -30.83 3.17
C LEU A 49 28.85 -30.26 4.60
N TYR A 50 29.48 -30.90 5.57
CA TYR A 50 29.65 -30.29 6.90
C TYR A 50 30.42 -28.96 6.83
N ASN A 51 31.52 -28.93 6.08
CA ASN A 51 32.27 -27.68 5.90
C ASN A 51 31.46 -26.62 5.15
N ASP A 52 30.67 -27.03 4.15
CA ASP A 52 29.78 -26.13 3.42
C ASP A 52 28.68 -25.53 4.33
N ILE A 53 28.08 -26.35 5.21
CA ILE A 53 27.09 -25.87 6.19
C ILE A 53 27.72 -24.87 7.15
N GLU A 54 28.93 -25.13 7.68
CA GLU A 54 29.64 -24.18 8.52
C GLU A 54 29.97 -22.88 7.77
N SER A 55 30.33 -22.98 6.50
CA SER A 55 30.56 -21.78 5.64
C SER A 55 29.29 -20.96 5.48
N LEU A 56 28.12 -21.61 5.32
CA LEU A 56 26.83 -20.93 5.24
C LEU A 56 26.41 -20.30 6.58
N ARG A 57 26.74 -20.92 7.71
CA ARG A 57 26.55 -20.32 9.04
C ARG A 57 27.41 -19.07 9.21
N LEU A 58 28.69 -19.14 8.82
CA LEU A 58 29.59 -17.97 8.83
C LEU A 58 29.12 -16.85 7.89
N TYR A 59 28.46 -17.21 6.77
CA TYR A 59 27.84 -16.25 5.86
C TYR A 59 26.61 -15.56 6.47
N GLY A 60 26.04 -16.12 7.54
CA GLY A 60 24.90 -15.53 8.26
C GLY A 60 23.58 -16.30 8.14
N LEU A 61 23.58 -17.51 7.59
CA LEU A 61 22.39 -18.35 7.63
C LEU A 61 22.28 -19.03 8.99
N ASP A 62 21.09 -18.94 9.59
CA ASP A 62 20.78 -19.64 10.83
C ASP A 62 20.41 -21.10 10.54
N ILE A 63 21.43 -21.95 10.40
CA ILE A 63 21.25 -23.39 10.15
C ILE A 63 21.33 -24.14 11.48
N ILE A 64 20.19 -24.65 11.92
CA ILE A 64 20.09 -25.45 13.14
C ILE A 64 20.29 -26.93 12.79
N GLY A 65 21.10 -27.62 13.58
CA GLY A 65 21.28 -29.06 13.46
C GLY A 65 20.66 -29.75 14.67
N THR A 66 19.73 -30.65 14.44
CA THR A 66 19.05 -31.40 15.50
C THR A 66 19.35 -32.90 15.37
N LYS A 67 19.62 -33.54 16.49
CA LYS A 67 19.83 -34.97 16.57
C LYS A 67 18.57 -35.64 17.08
N GLU A 68 17.92 -36.44 16.29
CA GLU A 68 16.79 -37.27 16.63
C GLU A 68 17.22 -38.74 16.56
N ASP A 69 17.21 -39.45 17.66
CA ASP A 69 17.70 -40.82 17.78
C ASP A 69 19.13 -40.99 17.23
N ARG A 70 19.27 -41.67 16.06
CA ARG A 70 20.54 -41.92 15.37
C ARG A 70 20.77 -41.05 14.17
N THR A 71 19.80 -40.17 13.84
CA THR A 71 19.81 -39.32 12.64
C THR A 71 20.08 -37.88 13.02
N TYR A 72 20.90 -37.20 12.23
CA TYR A 72 21.17 -35.76 12.36
C TYR A 72 20.53 -35.05 11.17
N SER A 73 19.69 -34.07 11.45
CA SER A 73 18.96 -33.28 10.45
C SER A 73 19.25 -31.80 10.59
N TYR A 74 19.04 -31.05 9.51
CA TYR A 74 19.33 -29.64 9.44
C TYR A 74 18.09 -28.89 8.95
N HIS A 75 17.84 -27.71 9.56
CA HIS A 75 16.81 -26.80 9.09
C HIS A 75 17.25 -25.34 9.27
N ILE A 76 16.58 -24.44 8.58
CA ILE A 76 16.73 -23.00 8.76
C ILE A 76 15.87 -22.58 9.96
N GLY A 77 16.51 -21.98 10.97
CA GLY A 77 15.83 -21.38 12.12
C GLY A 77 15.25 -20.03 11.75
N ASN A 78 16.01 -18.96 11.94
CA ASN A 78 15.55 -17.62 11.60
C ASN A 78 15.64 -17.34 10.10
N ARG A 79 14.57 -16.76 9.56
CA ARG A 79 14.51 -16.26 8.18
C ARG A 79 14.52 -14.74 8.17
N GLN A 80 14.71 -14.17 6.97
CA GLN A 80 14.65 -12.70 6.78
C GLN A 80 13.29 -12.12 7.17
N PHE A 81 12.22 -12.91 6.98
CA PHE A 81 10.85 -12.58 7.38
C PHE A 81 10.26 -13.74 8.16
N GLU A 82 9.50 -13.44 9.20
CA GLU A 82 8.62 -14.40 9.85
C GLU A 82 7.41 -14.72 8.99
N LEU A 83 6.84 -15.92 9.13
CA LEU A 83 5.66 -16.31 8.38
C LEU A 83 4.47 -15.36 8.60
N ALA A 84 4.33 -14.81 9.82
CA ALA A 84 3.29 -13.84 10.13
C ALA A 84 3.47 -12.53 9.33
N GLU A 85 4.70 -12.06 9.19
CA GLU A 85 5.03 -10.86 8.39
C GLU A 85 4.75 -11.09 6.91
N LEU A 86 5.12 -12.26 6.36
CA LEU A 86 4.80 -12.63 4.98
C LEU A 86 3.30 -12.70 4.74
N LYS A 87 2.50 -13.20 5.69
CA LYS A 87 1.04 -13.20 5.61
C LYS A 87 0.49 -11.78 5.53
N LEU A 88 0.99 -10.85 6.36
CA LEU A 88 0.59 -9.43 6.31
C LEU A 88 0.96 -8.77 4.97
N LEU A 89 2.12 -9.09 4.40
CA LEU A 89 2.54 -8.60 3.09
C LEU A 89 1.61 -9.12 1.97
N VAL A 90 1.29 -10.42 1.99
CA VAL A 90 0.35 -11.04 1.03
C VAL A 90 -1.03 -10.39 1.15
N ASP A 91 -1.56 -10.23 2.37
CA ASP A 91 -2.86 -9.61 2.62
C ASP A 91 -2.88 -8.15 2.12
N SER A 92 -1.81 -7.40 2.36
CA SER A 92 -1.67 -6.03 1.87
C SER A 92 -1.69 -5.95 0.34
N VAL A 93 -0.98 -6.85 -0.35
CA VAL A 93 -0.98 -6.93 -1.82
C VAL A 93 -2.35 -7.38 -2.35
N GLN A 94 -2.95 -8.37 -1.71
CA GLN A 94 -4.25 -8.92 -2.13
C GLN A 94 -5.37 -7.90 -1.93
N SER A 95 -5.36 -7.15 -0.84
CA SER A 95 -6.36 -6.15 -0.52
C SER A 95 -6.23 -4.86 -1.34
N ALA A 96 -5.07 -4.56 -1.92
CA ALA A 96 -4.83 -3.33 -2.66
C ALA A 96 -5.68 -3.24 -3.94
N LYS A 97 -6.59 -2.25 -4.01
CA LYS A 97 -7.43 -1.99 -5.20
C LYS A 97 -6.63 -1.51 -6.41
N PHE A 98 -5.56 -0.76 -6.16
CA PHE A 98 -4.75 -0.14 -7.22
C PHE A 98 -3.81 -1.11 -7.94
N ILE A 99 -3.63 -2.33 -7.43
CA ILE A 99 -2.82 -3.37 -8.07
C ILE A 99 -3.77 -4.31 -8.83
N THR A 100 -3.48 -4.56 -10.13
CA THR A 100 -4.28 -5.50 -10.92
C THR A 100 -4.17 -6.92 -10.32
N GLU A 101 -5.17 -7.76 -10.58
CA GLU A 101 -5.18 -9.14 -10.08
C GLU A 101 -3.94 -9.92 -10.55
N LYS A 102 -3.60 -9.80 -11.84
CA LYS A 102 -2.41 -10.42 -12.43
C LYS A 102 -1.14 -10.00 -11.69
N LYS A 103 -0.96 -8.69 -11.46
CA LYS A 103 0.22 -8.15 -10.77
C LYS A 103 0.27 -8.54 -9.31
N SER A 104 -0.89 -8.62 -8.63
CA SER A 104 -0.98 -9.12 -7.26
C SER A 104 -0.46 -10.55 -7.18
N ASN A 105 -0.93 -11.42 -8.07
CA ASN A 105 -0.50 -12.82 -8.11
C ASN A 105 1.02 -12.95 -8.39
N ASP A 106 1.57 -12.11 -9.28
CA ASP A 106 3.01 -12.09 -9.55
C ASP A 106 3.82 -11.62 -8.34
N LEU A 107 3.33 -10.63 -7.59
CA LEU A 107 3.98 -10.16 -6.37
C LEU A 107 3.91 -11.19 -5.25
N ILE A 108 2.75 -11.83 -5.05
CA ILE A 108 2.55 -12.89 -4.06
C ILE A 108 3.53 -14.05 -4.32
N LYS A 109 3.65 -14.51 -5.58
CA LYS A 109 4.64 -15.54 -5.94
C LYS A 109 6.08 -15.14 -5.59
N LYS A 110 6.43 -13.86 -5.67
CA LYS A 110 7.74 -13.38 -5.23
C LYS A 110 7.88 -13.36 -3.72
N ILE A 111 6.82 -13.00 -2.98
CA ILE A 111 6.80 -13.04 -1.51
C ILE A 111 6.94 -14.50 -1.03
N GLU A 112 6.28 -15.43 -1.69
CA GLU A 112 6.37 -16.87 -1.39
C GLU A 112 7.82 -17.41 -1.44
N THR A 113 8.70 -16.80 -2.23
CA THR A 113 10.13 -17.23 -2.31
C THR A 113 10.94 -16.93 -1.05
N PHE A 114 10.44 -16.12 -0.13
CA PHE A 114 11.04 -15.86 1.18
C PHE A 114 10.70 -16.92 2.24
N ALA A 115 9.69 -17.75 1.97
CA ALA A 115 9.24 -18.84 2.82
C ALA A 115 9.80 -20.20 2.36
N SER A 116 9.70 -21.23 3.21
CA SER A 116 9.85 -22.61 2.74
C SER A 116 8.71 -22.99 1.80
N ARG A 117 8.91 -24.05 1.00
CA ARG A 117 7.82 -24.58 0.15
C ARG A 117 6.57 -24.99 0.95
N TYR A 118 6.75 -25.37 2.21
CA TYR A 118 5.65 -25.80 3.09
C TYR A 118 4.89 -24.60 3.65
N GLU A 119 5.61 -23.57 4.06
CA GLU A 119 5.03 -22.31 4.49
C GLU A 119 4.38 -21.53 3.34
N ALA A 120 4.96 -21.58 2.12
CA ALA A 120 4.41 -20.94 0.93
C ALA A 120 2.98 -21.41 0.61
N ILE A 121 2.66 -22.70 0.88
CA ILE A 121 1.29 -23.22 0.75
C ILE A 121 0.32 -22.49 1.69
N GLN A 122 0.77 -22.08 2.87
CA GLN A 122 -0.04 -21.33 3.82
C GLN A 122 -0.28 -19.88 3.36
N LEU A 123 0.67 -19.29 2.61
CA LEU A 123 0.55 -17.94 2.05
C LEU A 123 -0.47 -17.87 0.90
N GLN A 124 -0.72 -18.98 0.21
CA GLN A 124 -1.74 -19.09 -0.85
C GLN A 124 -3.18 -19.12 -0.31
N ARG A 125 -3.38 -19.22 1.00
CA ARG A 125 -4.69 -19.10 1.62
C ARG A 125 -5.13 -17.66 1.56
N GLN A 126 -5.93 -17.35 0.56
CA GLN A 126 -6.45 -16.03 0.29
C GLN A 126 -7.21 -15.47 1.49
N VAL A 127 -6.82 -14.31 1.97
CA VAL A 127 -7.78 -13.43 2.63
C VAL A 127 -8.83 -13.08 1.57
N PHE A 128 -10.02 -13.57 1.75
CA PHE A 128 -11.12 -13.31 0.83
C PHE A 128 -11.56 -11.85 1.05
N VAL A 129 -11.07 -10.96 0.20
CA VAL A 129 -11.52 -9.57 0.21
C VAL A 129 -12.80 -9.51 -0.63
N ALA A 130 -13.94 -9.70 0.04
CA ALA A 130 -15.25 -9.71 -0.61
C ALA A 130 -15.49 -8.40 -1.38
N GLY A 131 -15.87 -8.52 -2.66
CA GLY A 131 -16.39 -7.41 -3.46
C GLY A 131 -15.37 -6.35 -3.89
N ARG A 132 -14.07 -6.57 -3.77
CA ARG A 132 -13.06 -5.60 -4.23
C ARG A 132 -12.83 -5.68 -5.73
N VAL A 133 -13.27 -4.64 -6.43
CA VAL A 133 -12.94 -4.45 -7.85
C VAL A 133 -11.54 -3.87 -7.94
N LYS A 134 -10.57 -4.68 -8.36
CA LYS A 134 -9.19 -4.23 -8.64
C LYS A 134 -9.16 -3.36 -9.90
N THR A 135 -8.19 -2.45 -9.97
CA THR A 135 -7.97 -1.64 -11.19
C THR A 135 -7.66 -2.54 -12.38
N MET A 136 -8.12 -2.12 -13.56
CA MET A 136 -7.74 -2.75 -14.83
C MET A 136 -6.55 -2.04 -15.50
N ASN A 137 -6.04 -0.96 -14.91
CA ASN A 137 -4.91 -0.22 -15.45
C ASN A 137 -3.58 -0.83 -15.00
N GLU A 138 -2.98 -1.67 -15.83
CA GLU A 138 -1.68 -2.29 -15.55
C GLU A 138 -0.52 -1.28 -15.47
N SER A 139 -0.70 -0.06 -16.01
CA SER A 139 0.35 0.96 -16.02
C SER A 139 0.50 1.71 -14.70
N ILE A 140 -0.40 1.53 -13.74
CA ILE A 140 -0.44 2.35 -12.52
C ILE A 140 0.87 2.31 -11.74
N TYR A 141 1.46 1.17 -11.62
CA TYR A 141 2.70 0.99 -10.90
C TYR A 141 3.88 1.72 -11.58
N TYR A 142 3.93 1.71 -12.94
CA TYR A 142 4.88 2.53 -13.70
C TYR A 142 4.55 4.02 -13.60
N ASN A 143 3.26 4.36 -13.49
CA ASN A 143 2.82 5.74 -13.32
C ASN A 143 3.32 6.30 -11.98
N VAL A 144 3.19 5.54 -10.89
CA VAL A 144 3.70 5.91 -9.56
C VAL A 144 5.22 6.12 -9.62
N ASP A 145 5.96 5.21 -10.23
CA ASP A 145 7.42 5.28 -10.37
C ASP A 145 7.85 6.53 -11.16
N ARG A 146 7.18 6.80 -12.31
CA ARG A 146 7.47 7.99 -13.13
C ARG A 146 7.18 9.30 -12.38
N ILE A 147 6.12 9.34 -11.57
CA ILE A 147 5.79 10.51 -10.76
C ILE A 147 6.86 10.70 -9.68
N HIS A 148 7.28 9.63 -8.97
CA HIS A 148 8.36 9.71 -7.99
C HIS A 148 9.67 10.21 -8.62
N SER A 149 10.04 9.68 -9.79
CA SER A 149 11.23 10.13 -10.52
C SER A 149 11.14 11.62 -10.89
N ALA A 150 10.00 12.07 -11.40
CA ALA A 150 9.79 13.48 -11.73
C ALA A 150 9.85 14.41 -10.50
N ILE A 151 9.37 13.94 -9.35
CA ILE A 151 9.47 14.66 -8.07
C ILE A 151 10.94 14.75 -7.64
N ALA A 152 11.69 13.65 -7.70
CA ALA A 152 13.09 13.59 -7.32
C ALA A 152 13.97 14.49 -8.23
N ASP A 153 13.70 14.46 -9.54
CA ASP A 153 14.43 15.26 -10.55
C ASP A 153 13.97 16.72 -10.59
N ASN A 154 12.98 17.12 -9.80
CA ASN A 154 12.41 18.46 -9.78
C ASN A 154 11.80 18.91 -11.12
N PHE A 155 11.19 18.00 -11.88
CA PHE A 155 10.60 18.27 -13.18
C PHE A 155 9.07 18.26 -13.18
N GLN A 156 8.48 19.00 -14.12
CA GLN A 156 7.06 18.93 -14.44
C GLN A 156 6.73 17.65 -15.20
N ILE A 157 5.46 17.27 -15.17
CA ILE A 157 4.94 16.15 -15.94
C ILE A 157 3.80 16.58 -16.86
N THR A 158 3.63 15.82 -17.94
CA THR A 158 2.43 15.86 -18.76
C THR A 158 1.76 14.50 -18.78
N PHE A 159 0.44 14.48 -18.87
CA PHE A 159 -0.35 13.27 -18.97
C PHE A 159 -1.72 13.54 -19.57
N GLN A 160 -2.43 12.48 -19.96
CA GLN A 160 -3.84 12.51 -20.30
C GLN A 160 -4.64 11.86 -19.15
N TYR A 161 -5.89 12.29 -18.98
CA TYR A 161 -6.75 11.81 -17.89
C TYR A 161 -8.02 11.20 -18.48
N PHE A 162 -8.40 10.00 -18.02
CA PHE A 162 -9.59 9.33 -18.54
C PHE A 162 -10.70 9.23 -17.48
N GLN A 163 -11.90 8.99 -17.96
CA GLN A 163 -13.08 8.61 -17.21
C GLN A 163 -13.73 7.38 -17.83
N TRP A 164 -14.52 6.67 -17.07
CA TRP A 164 -15.34 5.58 -17.60
C TRP A 164 -16.65 6.14 -18.14
N SER A 165 -17.05 5.70 -19.34
CA SER A 165 -18.41 5.93 -19.86
C SER A 165 -19.40 4.93 -19.26
N VAL A 166 -20.69 5.17 -19.46
CA VAL A 166 -21.76 4.22 -19.10
C VAL A 166 -21.63 2.88 -19.80
N ASP A 167 -20.99 2.85 -20.98
CA ASP A 167 -20.68 1.65 -21.76
C ASP A 167 -19.43 0.91 -21.27
N LYS A 168 -18.87 1.33 -20.12
CA LYS A 168 -17.65 0.76 -19.52
C LYS A 168 -16.40 0.89 -20.43
N LYS A 169 -16.37 1.93 -21.25
CA LYS A 169 -15.20 2.27 -22.09
C LYS A 169 -14.40 3.38 -21.43
N MET A 170 -13.08 3.34 -21.61
CA MET A 170 -12.20 4.45 -21.21
C MET A 170 -12.33 5.59 -22.21
N GLU A 171 -12.74 6.75 -21.76
CA GLU A 171 -12.85 7.97 -22.55
C GLU A 171 -11.93 9.05 -22.00
N LEU A 172 -11.12 9.66 -22.86
CA LEU A 172 -10.25 10.75 -22.44
C LEU A 172 -11.09 11.98 -22.08
N ARG A 173 -10.83 12.55 -20.91
CA ARG A 173 -11.50 13.79 -20.48
C ARG A 173 -11.09 14.97 -21.36
N HIS A 174 -12.01 15.93 -21.49
CA HIS A 174 -11.78 17.17 -22.25
C HIS A 174 -11.20 16.92 -23.65
N ASN A 175 -11.75 15.95 -24.39
CA ASN A 175 -11.33 15.60 -25.76
C ASN A 175 -9.83 15.21 -25.85
N GLY A 176 -9.26 14.63 -24.80
CA GLY A 176 -7.88 14.15 -24.80
C GLY A 176 -6.82 15.23 -24.58
N ILE A 177 -7.19 16.37 -24.00
CA ILE A 177 -6.22 17.41 -23.65
C ILE A 177 -5.09 16.87 -22.77
N TRP A 178 -3.90 17.37 -23.01
CA TRP A 178 -2.74 17.10 -22.17
C TRP A 178 -2.72 18.03 -20.96
N TYR A 179 -2.74 17.45 -19.76
CA TYR A 179 -2.49 18.18 -18.53
C TYR A 179 -0.99 18.39 -18.37
N LYS A 180 -0.57 19.57 -17.95
CA LYS A 180 0.79 19.91 -17.59
C LYS A 180 0.80 20.43 -16.17
N VAL A 181 1.47 19.74 -15.25
CA VAL A 181 1.48 20.10 -13.83
C VAL A 181 2.85 19.88 -13.19
N SER A 182 3.08 20.53 -12.07
CA SER A 182 4.24 20.34 -11.21
C SER A 182 3.89 19.33 -10.12
N PRO A 183 4.40 18.07 -10.15
CA PRO A 183 4.10 17.05 -9.16
C PRO A 183 4.83 17.38 -7.85
N TRP A 184 4.13 17.39 -6.72
CA TRP A 184 4.74 17.71 -5.42
C TRP A 184 4.75 16.52 -4.47
N SER A 185 3.70 15.72 -4.44
CA SER A 185 3.63 14.54 -3.60
C SER A 185 2.65 13.50 -4.15
N LEU A 186 2.83 12.26 -3.71
CA LEU A 186 1.84 11.21 -3.81
C LEU A 186 1.21 11.00 -2.43
N SER A 187 -0.12 11.00 -2.37
CA SER A 187 -0.89 10.65 -1.18
C SER A 187 -1.64 9.35 -1.40
N TRP A 188 -1.80 8.61 -0.34
CA TRP A 188 -2.62 7.42 -0.29
C TRP A 188 -3.91 7.74 0.46
N ASP A 189 -5.06 7.65 -0.22
CA ASP A 189 -6.37 7.87 0.37
C ASP A 189 -7.40 6.95 -0.28
N ASP A 190 -8.30 6.38 0.57
CA ASP A 190 -9.34 5.43 0.14
C ASP A 190 -8.83 4.38 -0.88
N GLU A 191 -7.68 3.78 -0.55
CA GLU A 191 -7.03 2.72 -1.33
C GLU A 191 -6.61 3.12 -2.75
N ASN A 192 -6.46 4.41 -3.01
CA ASN A 192 -5.97 4.94 -4.27
C ASN A 192 -4.76 5.85 -4.07
N TYR A 193 -3.86 5.86 -5.06
CA TYR A 193 -2.84 6.89 -5.14
C TYR A 193 -3.41 8.16 -5.75
N TYR A 194 -3.15 9.27 -5.09
CA TYR A 194 -3.45 10.61 -5.59
C TYR A 194 -2.15 11.39 -5.79
N LEU A 195 -1.98 11.93 -6.98
CA LEU A 195 -0.96 12.94 -7.23
C LEU A 195 -1.47 14.28 -6.71
N ILE A 196 -0.72 14.91 -5.83
CA ILE A 196 -0.90 16.30 -5.42
C ILE A 196 0.06 17.13 -6.25
N ALA A 197 -0.49 18.01 -7.08
CA ALA A 197 0.26 18.77 -8.05
C ALA A 197 -0.18 20.24 -8.09
N TYR A 198 0.75 21.10 -8.46
CA TYR A 198 0.45 22.52 -8.74
C TYR A 198 0.16 22.71 -10.23
N ASP A 199 -0.98 23.29 -10.49
CA ASP A 199 -1.36 23.76 -11.84
C ASP A 199 -0.93 25.22 -12.00
N SER A 200 0.04 25.46 -12.89
CA SER A 200 0.61 26.78 -13.11
C SER A 200 -0.30 27.71 -13.90
N VAL A 201 -1.31 27.16 -14.58
CA VAL A 201 -2.27 27.96 -15.39
C VAL A 201 -3.35 28.54 -14.47
N GLU A 202 -3.89 27.71 -13.60
CA GLU A 202 -4.96 28.12 -12.67
C GLU A 202 -4.41 28.61 -11.32
N HIS A 203 -3.10 28.43 -11.08
CA HIS A 203 -2.41 28.78 -9.82
C HIS A 203 -2.98 28.10 -8.57
N ILE A 204 -3.43 26.86 -8.70
CA ILE A 204 -4.05 26.07 -7.63
C ILE A 204 -3.40 24.69 -7.46
N ILE A 205 -3.60 24.11 -6.28
CA ILE A 205 -3.26 22.71 -6.02
C ILE A 205 -4.40 21.85 -6.53
N LYS A 206 -4.06 20.84 -7.35
CA LYS A 206 -4.99 19.85 -7.90
C LYS A 206 -4.62 18.44 -7.46
N HIS A 207 -5.64 17.60 -7.34
CA HIS A 207 -5.51 16.18 -7.02
C HIS A 207 -5.91 15.35 -8.24
N PHE A 208 -5.07 14.38 -8.59
CA PHE A 208 -5.34 13.47 -9.69
C PHE A 208 -5.19 12.03 -9.22
N ARG A 209 -6.20 11.20 -9.42
CA ARG A 209 -6.09 9.77 -9.19
C ARG A 209 -5.11 9.17 -10.20
N VAL A 210 -4.07 8.51 -9.70
CA VAL A 210 -2.98 8.00 -10.55
C VAL A 210 -3.44 6.84 -11.44
N ASP A 211 -4.43 6.07 -11.00
CA ASP A 211 -5.04 4.99 -11.78
C ASP A 211 -5.78 5.49 -13.04
N LYS A 212 -6.16 6.78 -13.09
CA LYS A 212 -6.82 7.43 -14.23
C LYS A 212 -5.88 8.24 -15.13
N MET A 213 -4.59 8.26 -14.79
CA MET A 213 -3.59 8.96 -15.58
C MET A 213 -3.01 8.03 -16.66
N LEU A 214 -2.92 8.54 -17.88
CA LEU A 214 -2.35 7.82 -19.02
C LEU A 214 -1.20 8.62 -19.62
N HIS A 215 -0.25 7.92 -20.24
CA HIS A 215 0.85 8.49 -21.00
C HIS A 215 1.69 9.52 -20.24
N ILE A 216 1.94 9.28 -18.94
CA ILE A 216 2.73 10.20 -18.11
C ILE A 216 4.14 10.33 -18.70
N LYS A 217 4.56 11.59 -18.90
CA LYS A 217 5.91 11.94 -19.36
C LYS A 217 6.48 13.04 -18.49
N SER A 218 7.71 12.88 -18.04
CA SER A 218 8.49 13.96 -17.45
C SER A 218 8.95 14.89 -18.55
N ILE A 219 8.86 16.19 -18.33
CA ILE A 219 9.35 17.23 -19.23
C ILE A 219 10.46 18.02 -18.55
N LYS A 220 11.49 18.41 -19.32
CA LYS A 220 12.66 19.15 -18.79
C LYS A 220 12.33 20.61 -18.47
N SER A 221 11.27 20.81 -17.66
CA SER A 221 10.85 22.09 -17.09
C SER A 221 10.81 21.93 -15.58
N PHE A 222 11.41 22.84 -14.82
CA PHE A 222 11.41 22.77 -13.36
C PHE A 222 10.00 22.93 -12.80
N ARG A 223 9.77 22.29 -11.64
CA ARG A 223 8.50 22.41 -10.94
C ARG A 223 8.27 23.86 -10.49
N GLU A 224 7.03 24.26 -10.58
CA GLU A 224 6.49 25.53 -10.09
C GLU A 224 5.64 25.34 -8.84
N GLY A 225 5.20 26.42 -8.19
CA GLY A 225 4.33 26.36 -7.03
C GLY A 225 5.05 26.14 -5.70
N LYS A 226 6.39 26.26 -5.62
CA LYS A 226 7.17 26.06 -4.38
C LYS A 226 6.59 26.85 -3.19
N LYS A 227 6.09 28.07 -3.42
CA LYS A 227 5.51 28.91 -2.34
C LYS A 227 4.25 28.29 -1.75
N ALA A 228 3.42 27.60 -2.54
CA ALA A 228 2.21 26.94 -2.08
C ALA A 228 2.51 25.70 -1.22
N PHE A 229 3.74 25.16 -1.33
CA PHE A 229 4.19 23.99 -0.57
C PHE A 229 5.27 24.30 0.49
N ASN A 230 5.64 25.56 0.65
CA ASN A 230 6.51 25.96 1.77
C ASN A 230 5.73 25.76 3.09
N ASN A 231 6.31 25.00 4.02
CA ASN A 231 5.69 24.61 5.29
C ASN A 231 4.42 23.74 5.16
N PHE A 232 4.27 23.05 4.01
CA PHE A 232 3.13 22.19 3.76
C PHE A 232 3.34 20.83 4.44
N ASP A 233 2.63 20.61 5.54
CA ASP A 233 2.58 19.30 6.17
C ASP A 233 1.60 18.38 5.40
N MET A 234 2.16 17.48 4.62
CA MET A 234 1.38 16.52 3.82
C MET A 234 0.50 15.61 4.67
N ALA A 235 0.95 15.22 5.86
CA ALA A 235 0.17 14.36 6.74
C ALA A 235 -1.01 15.12 7.34
N ALA A 236 -0.80 16.38 7.78
CA ALA A 236 -1.86 17.25 8.24
C ALA A 236 -2.86 17.55 7.12
N TYR A 237 -2.36 17.83 5.91
CA TYR A 237 -3.20 18.10 4.74
C TYR A 237 -4.08 16.89 4.38
N ALA A 238 -3.51 15.69 4.29
CA ALA A 238 -4.26 14.48 3.97
C ALA A 238 -5.36 14.18 5.01
N ARG A 239 -5.09 14.45 6.31
CA ARG A 239 -6.09 14.27 7.38
C ARG A 239 -7.29 15.20 7.26
N LYS A 240 -7.09 16.43 6.75
CA LYS A 240 -8.15 17.42 6.55
C LYS A 240 -9.07 17.07 5.37
N MET A 241 -8.59 16.26 4.43
CA MET A 241 -9.32 15.91 3.21
C MET A 241 -10.25 14.72 3.40
N PHE A 242 -11.37 14.74 2.72
CA PHE A 242 -12.30 13.62 2.60
C PHE A 242 -12.36 13.18 1.14
N GLY A 243 -11.81 12.00 0.84
CA GLY A 243 -11.74 11.46 -0.52
C GLY A 243 -10.93 12.33 -1.50
N MET A 244 -9.95 13.11 -0.99
CA MET A 244 -9.13 14.05 -1.76
C MET A 244 -9.92 15.13 -2.52
N TYR A 245 -11.14 15.43 -2.07
CA TYR A 245 -11.91 16.57 -2.58
C TYR A 245 -11.49 17.85 -1.85
N GLY A 246 -11.07 18.84 -2.63
CA GLY A 246 -10.73 20.16 -2.11
C GLY A 246 -11.97 20.94 -1.67
N GLY A 247 -11.77 21.87 -0.75
CA GLY A 247 -12.76 22.80 -0.23
C GLY A 247 -12.06 23.88 0.59
N ASN A 248 -12.83 24.81 1.17
CA ASN A 248 -12.28 25.76 2.11
C ASN A 248 -11.87 25.06 3.40
N GLU A 249 -10.68 25.37 3.90
CA GLU A 249 -10.24 24.86 5.20
C GLU A 249 -10.94 25.64 6.31
N GLU A 250 -11.64 24.92 7.18
CA GLU A 250 -12.41 25.46 8.30
C GLU A 250 -12.16 24.66 9.57
N CYS A 251 -12.19 25.34 10.72
CA CYS A 251 -12.24 24.68 12.01
C CYS A 251 -13.70 24.43 12.37
N VAL A 252 -14.15 23.17 12.27
CA VAL A 252 -15.54 22.81 12.48
C VAL A 252 -15.74 22.21 13.87
N HIS A 253 -16.81 22.68 14.56
CA HIS A 253 -17.22 22.18 15.87
C HIS A 253 -18.31 21.13 15.69
N ILE A 254 -18.00 19.88 16.04
CA ILE A 254 -18.92 18.75 15.90
C ILE A 254 -19.34 18.27 17.30
N LYS A 255 -20.61 18.39 17.64
CA LYS A 255 -21.20 17.76 18.83
C LYS A 255 -21.40 16.28 18.54
N CYS A 256 -20.95 15.42 19.43
CA CYS A 256 -21.06 13.98 19.32
C CYS A 256 -21.54 13.37 20.64
N ASN A 257 -22.31 12.29 20.56
CA ASN A 257 -22.53 11.41 21.71
C ASN A 257 -21.19 10.71 22.07
N ASN A 258 -20.99 10.38 23.35
CA ASN A 258 -19.74 9.80 23.85
C ASN A 258 -19.36 8.48 23.14
N SER A 259 -20.33 7.74 22.59
CA SER A 259 -20.09 6.52 21.78
C SER A 259 -19.29 6.76 20.51
N PHE A 260 -19.26 7.99 19.98
CA PHE A 260 -18.51 8.35 18.79
C PHE A 260 -17.05 8.76 19.06
N ALA A 261 -16.58 8.72 20.32
CA ALA A 261 -15.22 9.12 20.65
C ALA A 261 -14.17 8.32 19.85
N GLY A 262 -14.35 7.00 19.73
CA GLY A 262 -13.47 6.16 18.91
C GLY A 262 -13.45 6.58 17.44
N VAL A 263 -14.61 6.84 16.83
CA VAL A 263 -14.75 7.25 15.43
C VAL A 263 -14.01 8.58 15.15
N ILE A 264 -14.12 9.53 16.08
CA ILE A 264 -13.42 10.82 15.97
C ILE A 264 -11.90 10.62 16.10
N ILE A 265 -11.44 9.83 17.06
CA ILE A 265 -10.02 9.53 17.26
C ILE A 265 -9.44 8.76 16.07
N ASP A 266 -10.15 7.76 15.56
CA ASP A 266 -9.71 6.97 14.40
C ASP A 266 -9.57 7.84 13.14
N ARG A 267 -10.44 8.84 12.98
CA ARG A 267 -10.42 9.71 11.80
C ARG A 267 -9.41 10.85 11.91
N PHE A 268 -9.32 11.51 13.08
CA PHE A 268 -8.54 12.74 13.24
C PHE A 268 -7.26 12.57 14.06
N GLY A 269 -7.08 11.41 14.68
CA GLY A 269 -5.94 11.12 15.56
C GLY A 269 -6.22 11.43 17.03
N LYS A 270 -5.36 10.91 17.91
CA LYS A 270 -5.50 11.09 19.38
C LYS A 270 -5.33 12.55 19.85
N ASP A 271 -4.68 13.37 19.05
CA ASP A 271 -4.40 14.77 19.37
C ASP A 271 -5.57 15.71 19.03
N VAL A 272 -6.69 15.17 18.51
CA VAL A 272 -7.88 15.95 18.20
C VAL A 272 -8.45 16.59 19.47
N SER A 273 -8.77 17.88 19.40
CA SER A 273 -9.37 18.60 20.54
C SER A 273 -10.79 18.12 20.79
N MET A 274 -10.99 17.47 21.93
CA MET A 274 -12.30 16.98 22.37
C MET A 274 -12.61 17.56 23.75
N VAL A 275 -13.71 18.30 23.86
CA VAL A 275 -14.17 18.95 25.09
C VAL A 275 -15.48 18.35 25.53
N ARG A 276 -15.54 17.83 26.75
CA ARG A 276 -16.80 17.30 27.31
C ARG A 276 -17.83 18.40 27.48
N LEU A 277 -19.01 18.23 26.90
CA LEU A 277 -20.10 19.18 26.99
C LEU A 277 -21.02 18.86 28.19
N ASP A 278 -21.37 17.59 28.35
CA ASP A 278 -22.19 17.07 29.44
C ASP A 278 -21.89 15.58 29.72
N LYS A 279 -22.75 14.86 30.43
CA LYS A 279 -22.56 13.44 30.76
C LYS A 279 -22.58 12.52 29.55
N GLU A 280 -23.28 12.91 28.48
CA GLU A 280 -23.54 12.07 27.31
C GLU A 280 -22.88 12.56 26.03
N HIS A 281 -22.40 13.85 26.03
CA HIS A 281 -21.90 14.49 24.83
C HIS A 281 -20.52 15.12 25.02
N PHE A 282 -19.79 15.22 23.92
CA PHE A 282 -18.59 16.04 23.77
C PHE A 282 -18.63 16.87 22.47
N VAL A 283 -17.78 17.88 22.38
CA VAL A 283 -17.54 18.65 21.16
C VAL A 283 -16.13 18.34 20.65
N ALA A 284 -16.01 17.91 19.41
CA ALA A 284 -14.75 17.80 18.71
C ALA A 284 -14.50 19.05 17.86
N ASN A 285 -13.30 19.63 17.98
CA ASN A 285 -12.86 20.74 17.15
C ASN A 285 -11.92 20.18 16.08
N VAL A 286 -12.37 20.14 14.83
CA VAL A 286 -11.66 19.48 13.73
C VAL A 286 -11.35 20.48 12.61
N GLU A 287 -10.10 20.47 12.15
CA GLU A 287 -9.71 21.21 10.95
C GLU A 287 -9.96 20.32 9.73
N VAL A 288 -10.83 20.78 8.83
CA VAL A 288 -11.24 20.01 7.65
C VAL A 288 -11.33 20.91 6.42
N SER A 289 -11.08 20.32 5.26
CA SER A 289 -11.46 20.88 3.97
C SER A 289 -12.93 20.58 3.74
N VAL A 290 -13.79 21.62 3.92
CA VAL A 290 -15.24 21.44 3.84
C VAL A 290 -15.65 21.12 2.43
N SER A 291 -16.19 19.93 2.23
CA SER A 291 -16.60 19.39 0.95
C SER A 291 -17.88 18.58 1.10
N ARG A 292 -18.53 18.24 0.00
CA ARG A 292 -19.69 17.33 0.05
C ARG A 292 -19.37 15.98 0.68
N GLN A 293 -18.14 15.49 0.52
CA GLN A 293 -17.69 14.24 1.13
C GLN A 293 -17.59 14.34 2.64
N PHE A 294 -17.12 15.49 3.16
CA PHE A 294 -17.14 15.75 4.59
C PHE A 294 -18.59 15.77 5.13
N LEU A 295 -19.49 16.50 4.45
CA LEU A 295 -20.91 16.55 4.85
C LEU A 295 -21.56 15.17 4.77
N ALA A 296 -21.28 14.38 3.72
CA ALA A 296 -21.77 13.01 3.58
C ALA A 296 -21.23 12.08 4.68
N TRP A 297 -19.95 12.26 5.09
CA TRP A 297 -19.38 11.51 6.21
C TRP A 297 -20.13 11.84 7.51
N VAL A 298 -20.40 13.12 7.81
CA VAL A 298 -21.18 13.51 8.99
C VAL A 298 -22.60 12.93 8.94
N ILE A 299 -23.27 13.01 7.79
CA ILE A 299 -24.60 12.40 7.58
C ILE A 299 -24.55 10.90 7.81
N GLY A 300 -23.50 10.22 7.32
CA GLY A 300 -23.33 8.78 7.44
C GLY A 300 -23.12 8.28 8.89
N LEU A 301 -22.73 9.16 9.82
CA LEU A 301 -22.66 8.84 11.25
C LEU A 301 -24.05 8.72 11.91
N GLY A 302 -25.09 9.25 11.27
CA GLY A 302 -26.47 9.15 11.74
C GLY A 302 -26.77 10.02 12.95
N GLU A 303 -27.67 9.54 13.80
CA GLU A 303 -28.10 10.26 15.00
C GLU A 303 -26.98 10.41 16.04
N GLY A 304 -26.95 11.52 16.75
CA GLY A 304 -25.98 11.78 17.80
C GLY A 304 -24.73 12.53 17.36
N VAL A 305 -24.67 12.96 16.08
CA VAL A 305 -23.61 13.81 15.55
C VAL A 305 -24.22 15.06 14.88
N THR A 306 -23.77 16.26 15.28
CA THR A 306 -24.30 17.52 14.77
C THR A 306 -23.22 18.57 14.63
N ILE A 307 -23.18 19.28 13.52
CA ILE A 307 -22.29 20.44 13.31
C ILE A 307 -22.89 21.63 14.09
N LEU A 308 -22.15 22.16 15.08
CA LEU A 308 -22.56 23.32 15.88
C LEU A 308 -22.05 24.65 15.32
N GLY A 309 -20.95 24.67 14.62
CA GLY A 309 -20.26 25.86 14.06
C GLY A 309 -19.17 25.36 13.08
N GLN A 310 -18.61 26.13 12.26
CA GLN A 310 -18.86 27.46 11.68
C GLN A 310 -20.27 27.60 11.04
N GLN A 311 -20.83 28.79 11.08
CA GLN A 311 -22.17 29.00 10.53
C GLN A 311 -22.23 28.69 9.02
N SER A 312 -21.21 29.04 8.26
CA SER A 312 -21.06 28.70 6.84
C SER A 312 -21.24 27.19 6.58
N VAL A 313 -20.64 26.36 7.42
CA VAL A 313 -20.69 24.89 7.29
C VAL A 313 -22.07 24.34 7.67
N VAL A 314 -22.69 24.94 8.71
CA VAL A 314 -24.09 24.63 9.09
C VAL A 314 -25.04 24.93 7.94
N ASP A 315 -24.87 26.08 7.29
CA ASP A 315 -25.70 26.49 6.17
C ASP A 315 -25.48 25.59 4.93
N MET A 316 -24.24 25.22 4.63
CA MET A 316 -23.94 24.21 3.59
C MET A 316 -24.63 22.86 3.89
N MET A 317 -24.65 22.42 5.16
CA MET A 317 -25.34 21.19 5.55
C MET A 317 -26.85 21.32 5.33
N LYS A 318 -27.46 22.44 5.69
CA LYS A 318 -28.90 22.70 5.45
C LYS A 318 -29.23 22.70 3.95
N GLU A 319 -28.38 23.29 3.12
CA GLU A 319 -28.54 23.29 1.66
C GLU A 319 -28.44 21.86 1.10
N GLU A 320 -27.50 21.08 1.60
CA GLU A 320 -27.33 19.69 1.16
C GLU A 320 -28.52 18.82 1.58
N ILE A 321 -29.07 18.99 2.80
CA ILE A 321 -30.29 18.32 3.23
C ILE A 321 -31.47 18.69 2.33
N LYS A 322 -31.64 20.00 2.03
CA LYS A 322 -32.70 20.46 1.12
C LYS A 322 -32.55 19.88 -0.29
N ARG A 323 -31.31 19.82 -0.80
CA ARG A 323 -31.02 19.19 -2.08
C ARG A 323 -31.41 17.71 -2.09
N LEU A 324 -31.06 16.97 -1.00
CA LEU A 324 -31.41 15.55 -0.87
C LEU A 324 -32.92 15.36 -0.78
N THR A 325 -33.65 16.16 0.00
CA THR A 325 -35.11 16.11 0.10
C THR A 325 -35.73 16.28 -1.31
N ASN A 326 -35.35 17.34 -2.04
CA ASN A 326 -35.89 17.58 -3.39
C ASN A 326 -35.52 16.50 -4.41
N GLN A 327 -34.48 15.69 -4.17
CA GLN A 327 -34.06 14.61 -5.06
C GLN A 327 -34.91 13.35 -4.88
N TYR A 328 -35.50 13.14 -3.72
CA TYR A 328 -36.25 11.94 -3.36
C TYR A 328 -37.77 12.20 -3.17
N GLU A 329 -38.22 13.43 -3.32
CA GLU A 329 -39.60 13.80 -3.54
C GLU A 329 -39.98 13.66 -5.03
#